data_5918dc731d05158256b2ce424ff453ba
#
_entry.id   5918dc731d05158256b2ce424ff453ba
#
_cell.length_a   1.000
_cell.length_b   1.000
_cell.length_c   1.000
_cell.angle_alpha   90.00
_cell.angle_beta   90.00
_cell.angle_gamma   90.00
#
_symmetry.space_group_name_H-M   'P 1'
#
loop_
_entity.id
_entity.type
_entity.pdbx_description
1 polymer ?
#
loop_
_entity_poly.entity_id
_entity_poly.type
_entity_poly.pdbx_seq_one_letter_code
_entity_poly.pdbx_strand_id
1 'polypeptide(L)'
;MRTDLPVVSFLCTALVLIPLPWHWRARNTATLSIIFWLGVINFTRGINSIVWAGKTINYAPVWCDITAKLIIGANWAFPSSTLCICRYLAQVSSPHHKIANASDKRRRMYFEIFMCAVLPIIAMALHYVVQGHRFDILEDFGCNPTTYVSVAALFIVYLPPLVLSLITLVYAGIALRWFVHRRAQFQAVLQSSNSGLTTGRYLRLIALSITEMLFATATTLFVLVITLEDNGLRPWVSWDFVHSDWLRVDQFAKVLAPQYFWDRYLLTWNMVPITSVIFFAFFGFGQEAKAEYARYFTLSDQNIPYQEQATTCSARLGARWNQYDEFDT
;
A
#
# COMPACT_ATOMS: atom_id res chain seq x y z
N MET A 1 13.64 -5.35 -23.89
CA MET A 1 12.71 -4.32 -23.36
C MET A 1 11.44 -5.00 -22.90
N ARG A 2 11.06 -4.83 -21.65
CA ARG A 2 9.85 -5.43 -21.05
C ARG A 2 8.77 -4.37 -20.94
N THR A 3 7.80 -4.41 -21.86
CA THR A 3 6.66 -3.45 -21.89
C THR A 3 5.59 -3.78 -20.86
N ASP A 4 5.59 -4.99 -20.31
CA ASP A 4 4.67 -5.45 -19.27
C ASP A 4 4.88 -4.70 -17.94
N LEU A 5 6.12 -4.41 -17.55
CA LEU A 5 6.44 -3.79 -16.27
C LEU A 5 5.79 -2.40 -16.06
N PRO A 6 5.94 -1.42 -16.97
CA PRO A 6 5.30 -0.11 -16.78
C PRO A 6 3.77 -0.19 -16.85
N VAL A 7 3.21 -1.04 -17.72
CA VAL A 7 1.75 -1.22 -17.82
C VAL A 7 1.18 -1.73 -16.51
N VAL A 8 1.74 -2.81 -15.96
CA VAL A 8 1.31 -3.38 -14.67
C VAL A 8 1.47 -2.36 -13.54
N SER A 9 2.60 -1.63 -13.50
CA SER A 9 2.87 -0.63 -12.46
C SER A 9 1.86 0.51 -12.46
N PHE A 10 1.56 1.12 -13.61
CA PHE A 10 0.60 2.21 -13.68
C PHE A 10 -0.84 1.74 -13.48
N LEU A 11 -1.19 0.55 -13.98
CA LEU A 11 -2.49 -0.05 -13.70
C LEU A 11 -2.69 -0.27 -12.19
N CYS A 12 -1.70 -0.84 -11.51
CA CYS A 12 -1.73 -1.04 -10.05
C CYS A 12 -1.78 0.28 -9.30
N THR A 13 -1.07 1.33 -9.76
CA THR A 13 -1.18 2.67 -9.19
C THR A 13 -2.62 3.17 -9.26
N ALA A 14 -3.27 3.07 -10.43
CA ALA A 14 -4.66 3.48 -10.60
C ALA A 14 -5.61 2.68 -9.71
N LEU A 15 -5.48 1.35 -9.67
CA LEU A 15 -6.31 0.48 -8.84
C LEU A 15 -6.24 0.82 -7.36
N VAL A 16 -5.03 1.09 -6.84
CA VAL A 16 -4.81 1.42 -5.42
C VAL A 16 -5.40 2.79 -5.07
N LEU A 17 -5.44 3.74 -6.00
CA LEU A 17 -6.00 5.07 -5.77
C LEU A 17 -7.54 5.10 -5.78
N ILE A 18 -8.21 4.13 -6.41
CA ILE A 18 -9.67 4.05 -6.43
C ILE A 18 -10.28 4.08 -5.00
N PRO A 19 -9.77 3.30 -4.01
CA PRO A 19 -10.28 3.33 -2.64
C PRO A 19 -9.97 4.61 -1.83
N LEU A 20 -9.12 5.50 -2.32
CA LEU A 20 -8.65 6.68 -1.59
C LEU A 20 -9.79 7.58 -1.07
N PRO A 21 -10.84 7.95 -1.86
CA PRO A 21 -11.82 8.95 -1.43
C PRO A 21 -12.60 8.55 -0.17
N TRP A 22 -13.04 7.29 -0.06
CA TRP A 22 -13.81 6.87 1.11
C TRP A 22 -12.95 6.56 2.33
N HIS A 23 -11.69 6.11 2.15
CA HIS A 23 -10.75 5.97 3.25
C HIS A 23 -10.29 7.32 3.80
N TRP A 24 -10.16 8.33 2.93
CA TRP A 24 -9.87 9.71 3.33
C TRP A 24 -10.99 10.28 4.20
N ARG A 25 -12.24 10.18 3.76
CA ARG A 25 -13.41 10.62 4.53
C ARG A 25 -13.57 9.87 5.85
N ALA A 26 -13.28 8.59 5.87
CA ALA A 26 -13.29 7.78 7.08
C ALA A 26 -12.13 8.07 8.03
N ARG A 27 -11.16 8.92 7.65
CA ARG A 27 -9.93 9.22 8.40
C ARG A 27 -9.18 7.98 8.88
N ASN A 28 -9.10 6.96 8.00
CA ASN A 28 -8.43 5.71 8.30
C ASN A 28 -6.94 5.81 7.95
N THR A 29 -6.15 6.39 8.87
CA THR A 29 -4.73 6.71 8.68
C THR A 29 -3.91 5.50 8.23
N ALA A 30 -4.12 4.34 8.82
CA ALA A 30 -3.34 3.15 8.49
C ALA A 30 -3.63 2.64 7.06
N THR A 31 -4.90 2.62 6.63
CA THR A 31 -5.25 2.25 5.24
C THR A 31 -4.78 3.31 4.25
N LEU A 32 -4.85 4.60 4.59
CA LEU A 32 -4.31 5.68 3.76
C LEU A 32 -2.79 5.56 3.57
N SER A 33 -2.08 5.11 4.61
CA SER A 33 -0.65 4.82 4.50
C SER A 33 -0.37 3.69 3.50
N ILE A 34 -1.14 2.60 3.54
CA ILE A 34 -1.00 1.50 2.56
C ILE A 34 -1.24 2.02 1.13
N ILE A 35 -2.31 2.81 0.92
CA ILE A 35 -2.62 3.42 -0.38
C ILE A 35 -1.45 4.29 -0.86
N PHE A 36 -0.92 5.13 0.02
CA PHE A 36 0.20 6.01 -0.30
C PHE A 36 1.44 5.21 -0.73
N TRP A 37 1.87 4.24 0.07
CA TRP A 37 3.09 3.50 -0.20
C TRP A 37 2.95 2.57 -1.42
N LEU A 38 1.83 1.86 -1.58
CA LEU A 38 1.57 1.08 -2.79
C LEU A 38 1.53 1.97 -4.04
N GLY A 39 0.84 3.11 -3.96
CA GLY A 39 0.76 4.08 -5.05
C GLY A 39 2.13 4.62 -5.45
N VAL A 40 2.91 5.09 -4.48
CA VAL A 40 4.25 5.65 -4.72
C VAL A 40 5.21 4.61 -5.29
N ILE A 41 5.25 3.39 -4.73
CA ILE A 41 6.17 2.35 -5.21
C ILE A 41 5.78 1.87 -6.60
N ASN A 42 4.49 1.63 -6.89
CA ASN A 42 4.08 1.26 -8.26
C ASN A 42 4.37 2.40 -9.25
N PHE A 43 4.06 3.65 -8.91
CA PHE A 43 4.30 4.80 -9.78
C PHE A 43 5.80 4.97 -10.10
N THR A 44 6.67 4.92 -9.09
CA THR A 44 8.12 5.05 -9.28
C THR A 44 8.69 3.89 -10.08
N ARG A 45 8.21 2.66 -9.86
CA ARG A 45 8.59 1.48 -10.66
C ARG A 45 8.15 1.60 -12.11
N GLY A 46 6.96 2.15 -12.37
CA GLY A 46 6.49 2.42 -13.71
C GLY A 46 7.41 3.40 -14.47
N ILE A 47 7.81 4.49 -13.82
CA ILE A 47 8.77 5.45 -14.40
C ILE A 47 10.14 4.78 -14.61
N ASN A 48 10.64 4.06 -13.61
CA ASN A 48 11.92 3.36 -13.69
C ASN A 48 11.96 2.39 -14.88
N SER A 49 10.89 1.61 -15.08
CA SER A 49 10.80 0.65 -16.19
C SER A 49 10.75 1.29 -17.57
N ILE A 50 10.31 2.55 -17.68
CA ILE A 50 10.35 3.32 -18.93
C ILE A 50 11.76 3.89 -19.16
N VAL A 51 12.31 4.55 -18.14
CA VAL A 51 13.60 5.28 -18.27
C VAL A 51 14.75 4.31 -18.51
N TRP A 52 14.76 3.16 -17.84
CA TRP A 52 15.82 2.14 -17.94
C TRP A 52 15.43 0.94 -18.83
N ALA A 53 14.49 1.10 -19.74
CA ALA A 53 14.12 0.07 -20.72
C ALA A 53 15.31 -0.33 -21.61
N GLY A 54 15.85 -1.56 -21.42
CA GLY A 54 17.03 -2.06 -22.14
C GLY A 54 18.31 -1.27 -21.89
N LYS A 55 18.41 -0.54 -20.77
CA LYS A 55 19.54 0.34 -20.45
C LYS A 55 19.91 0.27 -18.96
N THR A 56 21.19 0.58 -18.67
CA THR A 56 21.71 0.64 -17.29
C THR A 56 22.42 1.96 -16.99
N ILE A 57 22.39 2.92 -17.93
CA ILE A 57 23.11 4.20 -17.81
C ILE A 57 22.47 5.04 -16.71
N ASN A 58 23.28 5.71 -15.90
CA ASN A 58 22.83 6.59 -14.84
C ASN A 58 22.40 7.97 -15.38
N TYR A 59 21.15 8.08 -15.84
CA TYR A 59 20.58 9.32 -16.37
C TYR A 59 20.08 10.28 -15.28
N ALA A 60 19.60 9.75 -14.17
CA ALA A 60 18.88 10.53 -13.17
C ALA A 60 19.30 10.13 -11.74
N PRO A 61 20.52 10.50 -11.30
CA PRO A 61 21.06 10.04 -10.01
C PRO A 61 20.23 10.50 -8.81
N VAL A 62 19.68 11.73 -8.81
CA VAL A 62 18.84 12.24 -7.72
C VAL A 62 17.52 11.47 -7.63
N TRP A 63 16.94 11.11 -8.77
CA TRP A 63 15.73 10.27 -8.82
C TRP A 63 16.00 8.89 -8.22
N CYS A 64 17.15 8.29 -8.54
CA CYS A 64 17.55 7.00 -7.99
C CYS A 64 17.77 7.05 -6.47
N ASP A 65 18.39 8.12 -5.94
CA ASP A 65 18.54 8.30 -4.50
C ASP A 65 17.18 8.32 -3.80
N ILE A 66 16.20 9.05 -4.35
CA ILE A 66 14.86 9.15 -3.79
C ILE A 66 14.14 7.80 -3.87
N THR A 67 14.09 7.18 -5.05
CA THR A 67 13.35 5.94 -5.26
C THR A 67 13.93 4.76 -4.48
N ALA A 68 15.25 4.66 -4.36
CA ALA A 68 15.92 3.67 -3.53
C ALA A 68 15.52 3.82 -2.05
N LYS A 69 15.49 5.05 -1.52
CA LYS A 69 15.05 5.29 -0.13
C LYS A 69 13.57 5.01 0.06
N LEU A 70 12.71 5.33 -0.91
CA LEU A 70 11.29 5.01 -0.84
C LEU A 70 11.04 3.50 -0.75
N ILE A 71 11.81 2.66 -1.44
CA ILE A 71 11.72 1.20 -1.33
C ILE A 71 12.02 0.74 0.11
N ILE A 72 13.06 1.29 0.74
CA ILE A 72 13.39 0.99 2.15
C ILE A 72 12.27 1.45 3.09
N GLY A 73 11.74 2.65 2.88
CA GLY A 73 10.61 3.16 3.66
C GLY A 73 9.37 2.28 3.55
N ALA A 74 9.03 1.82 2.34
CA ALA A 74 7.90 0.94 2.10
C ALA A 74 8.02 -0.40 2.82
N ASN A 75 9.21 -1.00 2.88
CA ASN A 75 9.47 -2.26 3.58
C ASN A 75 9.11 -2.18 5.08
N TRP A 76 9.20 -1.00 5.69
CA TRP A 76 8.79 -0.77 7.08
C TRP A 76 7.33 -0.31 7.18
N ALA A 77 6.86 0.48 6.21
CA ALA A 77 5.54 1.07 6.24
C ALA A 77 4.42 0.03 6.12
N PHE A 78 4.58 -1.00 5.29
CA PHE A 78 3.56 -2.04 5.13
C PHE A 78 3.28 -2.80 6.42
N PRO A 79 4.26 -3.43 7.10
CA PRO A 79 4.00 -4.13 8.35
C PRO A 79 3.54 -3.18 9.47
N SER A 80 4.05 -1.94 9.51
CA SER A 80 3.62 -0.93 10.49
C SER A 80 2.15 -0.54 10.32
N SER A 81 1.71 -0.30 9.09
CA SER A 81 0.32 0.06 8.78
C SER A 81 -0.63 -1.10 9.07
N THR A 82 -0.23 -2.32 8.70
CA THR A 82 -1.00 -3.53 8.96
C THR A 82 -1.12 -3.81 10.46
N LEU A 83 -0.05 -3.57 11.24
CA LEU A 83 -0.07 -3.63 12.69
C LEU A 83 -1.09 -2.66 13.30
N CYS A 84 -1.13 -1.42 12.82
CA CYS A 84 -2.10 -0.42 13.27
C CYS A 84 -3.54 -0.88 13.03
N ILE A 85 -3.82 -1.46 11.85
CA ILE A 85 -5.14 -2.01 11.52
C ILE A 85 -5.50 -3.16 12.47
N CYS A 86 -4.65 -4.17 12.62
CA CYS A 86 -4.92 -5.34 13.45
C CYS A 86 -5.06 -4.98 14.94
N ARG A 87 -4.22 -4.07 15.44
CA ARG A 87 -4.34 -3.55 16.80
C ARG A 87 -5.69 -2.87 17.02
N TYR A 88 -6.12 -2.03 16.08
CA TYR A 88 -7.43 -1.37 16.16
C TYR A 88 -8.58 -2.39 16.15
N LEU A 89 -8.53 -3.37 15.24
CA LEU A 89 -9.55 -4.41 15.14
C LEU A 89 -9.63 -5.26 16.42
N ALA A 90 -8.49 -5.63 17.01
CA ALA A 90 -8.42 -6.33 18.27
C ALA A 90 -9.01 -5.51 19.45
N GLN A 91 -8.76 -4.20 19.47
CA GLN A 91 -9.33 -3.31 20.49
C GLN A 91 -10.85 -3.19 20.38
N VAL A 92 -11.38 -2.96 19.18
CA VAL A 92 -12.82 -2.79 18.95
C VAL A 92 -13.61 -4.06 19.24
N SER A 93 -13.04 -5.24 18.94
CA SER A 93 -13.70 -6.54 19.18
C SER A 93 -13.60 -7.04 20.63
N SER A 94 -12.77 -6.39 21.45
CA SER A 94 -12.57 -6.80 22.86
C SER A 94 -13.85 -6.57 23.70
N PRO A 95 -14.21 -7.52 24.57
CA PRO A 95 -15.34 -7.35 25.49
C PRO A 95 -15.16 -6.23 26.52
N HIS A 96 -13.92 -5.86 26.78
CA HIS A 96 -13.56 -4.81 27.74
C HIS A 96 -13.42 -3.44 27.07
N HIS A 97 -13.86 -3.33 25.81
CA HIS A 97 -13.77 -2.06 25.09
C HIS A 97 -14.70 -1.04 25.73
N LYS A 98 -14.10 -0.01 26.34
CA LYS A 98 -14.83 1.18 26.80
C LYS A 98 -15.10 2.08 25.60
N ILE A 99 -16.22 2.83 25.63
CA ILE A 99 -16.49 3.84 24.62
C ILE A 99 -15.29 4.79 24.56
N ALA A 100 -14.65 4.87 23.38
CA ALA A 100 -13.42 5.63 23.21
C ALA A 100 -13.67 7.14 23.38
N ASN A 101 -13.07 7.73 24.37
CA ASN A 101 -13.08 9.18 24.61
C ASN A 101 -12.29 9.94 23.51
N ALA A 102 -12.47 11.25 23.42
CA ALA A 102 -11.72 12.08 22.48
C ALA A 102 -10.19 11.97 22.67
N SER A 103 -9.74 11.80 23.90
CA SER A 103 -8.33 11.58 24.26
C SER A 103 -7.80 10.26 23.68
N ASP A 104 -8.57 9.17 23.78
CA ASP A 104 -8.19 7.86 23.26
C ASP A 104 -8.09 7.87 21.73
N LYS A 105 -9.03 8.55 21.05
CA LYS A 105 -9.00 8.74 19.61
C LYS A 105 -7.76 9.52 19.17
N ARG A 106 -7.39 10.57 19.90
CA ARG A 106 -6.21 11.39 19.62
C ARG A 106 -4.92 10.59 19.84
N ARG A 107 -4.81 9.83 20.93
CA ARG A 107 -3.66 8.97 21.22
C ARG A 107 -3.47 7.89 20.15
N ARG A 108 -4.58 7.29 19.68
CA ARG A 108 -4.54 6.34 18.56
C ARG A 108 -4.03 7.00 17.29
N MET A 109 -4.55 8.18 16.94
CA MET A 109 -4.12 8.92 15.75
C MET A 109 -2.62 9.22 15.78
N TYR A 110 -2.08 9.70 16.91
CA TYR A 110 -0.65 9.95 17.04
C TYR A 110 0.19 8.69 16.91
N PHE A 111 -0.27 7.57 17.48
CA PHE A 111 0.38 6.27 17.32
C PHE A 111 0.38 5.83 15.85
N GLU A 112 -0.75 5.93 15.17
CA GLU A 112 -0.86 5.58 13.74
C GLU A 112 0.03 6.47 12.87
N ILE A 113 0.07 7.78 13.10
CA ILE A 113 0.97 8.70 12.38
C ILE A 113 2.43 8.33 12.62
N PHE A 114 2.80 8.05 13.87
CA PHE A 114 4.16 7.64 14.20
C PHE A 114 4.54 6.36 13.44
N MET A 115 3.72 5.32 13.52
CA MET A 115 3.99 4.02 12.89
C MET A 115 3.95 4.09 11.36
N CYS A 116 3.03 4.86 10.78
CA CYS A 116 2.77 4.88 9.34
C CYS A 116 3.62 5.90 8.56
N ALA A 117 4.13 6.94 9.23
CA ALA A 117 4.91 7.99 8.58
C ALA A 117 6.29 8.18 9.21
N VAL A 118 6.37 8.40 10.53
CA VAL A 118 7.64 8.74 11.18
C VAL A 118 8.59 7.55 11.20
N LEU A 119 8.11 6.36 11.54
CA LEU A 119 8.93 5.15 11.62
C LEU A 119 9.55 4.75 10.25
N PRO A 120 8.83 4.76 9.11
CA PRO A 120 9.45 4.58 7.80
C PRO A 120 10.52 5.63 7.46
N ILE A 121 10.31 6.90 7.84
CA ILE A 121 11.31 7.96 7.64
C ILE A 121 12.58 7.68 8.45
N ILE A 122 12.42 7.28 9.71
CA ILE A 122 13.55 6.86 10.57
C ILE A 122 14.28 5.67 9.93
N ALA A 123 13.55 4.69 9.40
CA ALA A 123 14.13 3.54 8.70
C ALA A 123 14.95 3.94 7.47
N MET A 124 14.45 4.87 6.65
CA MET A 124 15.18 5.42 5.51
C MET A 124 16.47 6.12 5.95
N ALA A 125 16.46 6.84 7.06
CA ALA A 125 17.65 7.47 7.62
C ALA A 125 18.63 6.43 8.19
N LEU A 126 18.15 5.46 8.97
CA LEU A 126 18.99 4.39 9.55
C LEU A 126 19.61 3.49 8.49
N HIS A 127 18.94 3.29 7.36
CA HIS A 127 19.49 2.51 6.26
C HIS A 127 20.84 3.06 5.77
N TYR A 128 21.08 4.38 5.92
CA TYR A 128 22.36 4.98 5.55
C TYR A 128 23.56 4.36 6.27
N VAL A 129 23.39 3.87 7.50
CA VAL A 129 24.45 3.20 8.29
C VAL A 129 24.96 1.94 7.60
N VAL A 130 24.10 1.26 6.86
CA VAL A 130 24.39 -0.03 6.19
C VAL A 130 24.32 0.06 4.67
N GLN A 131 24.27 1.24 4.11
CA GLN A 131 24.28 1.48 2.68
C GLN A 131 25.73 1.55 2.18
N GLY A 132 26.23 0.47 1.55
CA GLY A 132 27.63 0.36 1.14
C GLY A 132 28.02 1.29 -0.01
N HIS A 133 27.09 1.61 -0.91
CA HIS A 133 27.26 2.57 -2.01
C HIS A 133 25.92 3.17 -2.38
N ARG A 134 25.91 4.11 -3.32
CA ARG A 134 24.79 5.02 -3.56
C ARG A 134 23.49 4.29 -3.91
N PHE A 135 23.47 3.51 -4.99
CA PHE A 135 22.36 2.66 -5.45
C PHE A 135 22.85 1.77 -6.59
N ASP A 136 22.01 0.80 -6.97
CA ASP A 136 22.18 -0.03 -8.15
C ASP A 136 21.21 0.36 -9.25
N ILE A 137 21.58 0.10 -10.51
CA ILE A 137 20.73 0.23 -11.67
C ILE A 137 20.57 -1.14 -12.34
N LEU A 138 19.34 -1.65 -12.38
CA LEU A 138 19.02 -2.91 -13.04
C LEU A 138 18.32 -2.63 -14.37
N GLU A 139 18.77 -3.30 -15.43
CA GLU A 139 18.17 -3.19 -16.77
C GLU A 139 16.67 -3.53 -16.75
N ASP A 140 15.84 -2.69 -17.34
CA ASP A 140 14.36 -2.70 -17.36
C ASP A 140 13.67 -2.38 -16.02
N PHE A 141 14.36 -2.45 -14.87
CA PHE A 141 13.77 -2.21 -13.55
C PHE A 141 14.18 -0.88 -12.92
N GLY A 142 15.33 -0.34 -13.32
CA GLY A 142 15.86 0.95 -12.84
C GLY A 142 16.52 0.86 -11.47
N CYS A 143 16.31 1.90 -10.67
CA CYS A 143 17.04 2.12 -9.43
C CYS A 143 16.63 1.16 -8.30
N ASN A 144 17.62 0.59 -7.61
CA ASN A 144 17.46 -0.33 -6.50
C ASN A 144 18.32 0.10 -5.31
N PRO A 145 17.85 -0.01 -4.06
CA PRO A 145 18.67 0.29 -2.89
C PRO A 145 19.77 -0.76 -2.70
N THR A 146 20.94 -0.31 -2.27
CA THR A 146 22.05 -1.16 -1.92
C THR A 146 22.15 -1.34 -0.41
N THR A 147 22.46 -2.54 0.04
CA THR A 147 22.64 -2.82 1.47
C THR A 147 23.95 -3.59 1.67
N TYR A 148 24.84 -3.05 2.49
CA TYR A 148 26.04 -3.76 2.95
C TYR A 148 25.64 -4.85 3.94
N VAL A 149 25.67 -6.10 3.49
CA VAL A 149 25.17 -7.27 4.22
C VAL A 149 26.05 -7.56 5.44
N SER A 150 25.62 -7.07 6.58
CA SER A 150 26.31 -7.17 7.87
C SER A 150 25.32 -7.48 8.98
N VAL A 151 25.83 -7.82 10.16
CA VAL A 151 24.97 -7.99 11.36
C VAL A 151 24.15 -6.72 11.62
N ALA A 152 24.72 -5.52 11.43
CA ALA A 152 24.00 -4.27 11.54
C ALA A 152 22.82 -4.18 10.54
N ALA A 153 23.01 -4.64 9.29
CA ALA A 153 21.95 -4.67 8.29
C ALA A 153 20.82 -5.61 8.67
N LEU A 154 21.10 -6.74 9.32
CA LEU A 154 20.06 -7.62 9.83
C LEU A 154 19.14 -6.90 10.82
N PHE A 155 19.71 -6.12 11.74
CA PHE A 155 18.95 -5.40 12.77
C PHE A 155 18.28 -4.12 12.25
N ILE A 156 18.78 -3.52 11.17
CA ILE A 156 18.22 -2.27 10.63
C ILE A 156 17.23 -2.54 9.49
N VAL A 157 17.48 -3.51 8.62
CA VAL A 157 16.70 -3.67 7.39
C VAL A 157 15.72 -4.85 7.45
N TYR A 158 16.15 -6.01 7.97
CA TYR A 158 15.39 -7.26 7.83
C TYR A 158 14.60 -7.63 9.07
N LEU A 159 15.22 -7.56 10.25
CA LEU A 159 14.60 -8.03 11.50
C LEU A 159 13.38 -7.18 11.93
N PRO A 160 13.42 -5.84 11.88
CA PRO A 160 12.30 -5.05 12.38
C PRO A 160 10.99 -5.26 11.61
N PRO A 161 10.95 -5.31 10.27
CA PRO A 161 9.73 -5.67 9.54
C PRO A 161 9.19 -7.05 9.91
N LEU A 162 10.07 -8.05 10.16
CA LEU A 162 9.68 -9.38 10.61
C LEU A 162 9.06 -9.34 12.00
N VAL A 163 9.66 -8.61 12.95
CA VAL A 163 9.11 -8.44 14.30
C VAL A 163 7.75 -7.75 14.26
N LEU A 164 7.59 -6.69 13.47
CA LEU A 164 6.31 -6.02 13.27
C LEU A 164 5.25 -6.97 12.70
N SER A 165 5.63 -7.83 11.76
CA SER A 165 4.74 -8.84 11.18
C SER A 165 4.32 -9.88 12.22
N LEU A 166 5.23 -10.36 13.09
CA LEU A 166 4.91 -11.28 14.18
C LEU A 166 3.95 -10.65 15.20
N ILE A 167 4.18 -9.41 15.59
CA ILE A 167 3.27 -8.67 16.48
C ILE A 167 1.90 -8.51 15.81
N THR A 168 1.86 -8.23 14.52
CA THR A 168 0.62 -8.14 13.74
C THR A 168 -0.15 -9.46 13.77
N LEU A 169 0.54 -10.59 13.63
CA LEU A 169 -0.07 -11.92 13.70
C LEU A 169 -0.77 -12.16 15.05
N VAL A 170 -0.15 -11.76 16.14
CA VAL A 170 -0.74 -11.86 17.49
C VAL A 170 -2.03 -11.05 17.57
N TYR A 171 -2.02 -9.78 17.13
CA TYR A 171 -3.22 -8.94 17.13
C TYR A 171 -4.31 -9.45 16.19
N ALA A 172 -3.95 -9.94 15.01
CA ALA A 172 -4.89 -10.56 14.07
C ALA A 172 -5.54 -11.81 14.67
N GLY A 173 -4.75 -12.66 15.34
CA GLY A 173 -5.26 -13.84 16.06
C GLY A 173 -6.22 -13.48 17.21
N ILE A 174 -5.90 -12.45 17.99
CA ILE A 174 -6.78 -11.93 19.04
C ILE A 174 -8.09 -11.41 18.42
N ALA A 175 -8.03 -10.61 17.37
CA ALA A 175 -9.20 -10.07 16.69
C ALA A 175 -10.09 -11.19 16.12
N LEU A 176 -9.50 -12.20 15.47
CA LEU A 176 -10.20 -13.35 14.92
C LEU A 176 -10.84 -14.21 16.02
N ARG A 177 -10.11 -14.48 17.13
CA ARG A 177 -10.64 -15.22 18.28
C ARG A 177 -11.89 -14.56 18.84
N TRP A 178 -11.87 -13.25 19.07
CA TRP A 178 -13.04 -12.51 19.56
C TRP A 178 -14.21 -12.55 18.57
N PHE A 179 -13.94 -12.44 17.27
CA PHE A 179 -14.96 -12.59 16.24
C PHE A 179 -15.64 -13.96 16.28
N VAL A 180 -14.87 -15.05 16.30
CA VAL A 180 -15.40 -16.41 16.31
C VAL A 180 -16.19 -16.68 17.59
N HIS A 181 -15.64 -16.28 18.74
CA HIS A 181 -16.27 -16.53 20.06
C HIS A 181 -17.57 -15.75 20.25
N ARG A 182 -17.72 -14.59 19.64
CA ARG A 182 -18.89 -13.71 19.78
C ARG A 182 -19.71 -13.55 18.51
N ARG A 183 -19.58 -14.48 17.59
CA ARG A 183 -20.19 -14.39 16.25
C ARG A 183 -21.66 -13.95 16.27
N ALA A 184 -22.48 -14.47 17.20
CA ALA A 184 -23.90 -14.15 17.32
C ALA A 184 -24.17 -12.72 17.81
N GLN A 185 -23.28 -12.14 18.61
CA GLN A 185 -23.43 -10.80 19.21
C GLN A 185 -22.52 -9.75 18.59
N PHE A 186 -21.74 -10.16 17.57
CA PHE A 186 -20.64 -9.33 17.06
C PHE A 186 -21.11 -7.99 16.46
N GLN A 187 -22.27 -7.97 15.83
CA GLN A 187 -22.84 -6.74 15.29
C GLN A 187 -23.22 -5.75 16.39
N ALA A 188 -23.77 -6.23 17.51
CA ALA A 188 -24.08 -5.39 18.67
C ALA A 188 -22.80 -4.84 19.33
N VAL A 189 -21.74 -5.66 19.39
CA VAL A 189 -20.43 -5.23 19.93
C VAL A 189 -19.81 -4.12 19.07
N LEU A 190 -19.89 -4.22 17.75
CA LEU A 190 -19.40 -3.17 16.86
C LEU A 190 -20.21 -1.87 16.98
N GLN A 191 -21.54 -1.97 17.12
CA GLN A 191 -22.39 -0.81 17.32
C GLN A 191 -22.13 -0.14 18.67
N SER A 192 -21.98 -0.91 19.75
CA SER A 192 -21.68 -0.37 21.08
C SER A 192 -20.31 0.29 21.17
N SER A 193 -19.35 -0.13 20.35
CA SER A 193 -18.00 0.47 20.30
C SER A 193 -17.95 1.83 19.62
N ASN A 194 -19.05 2.30 19.03
CA ASN A 194 -19.14 3.54 18.24
C ASN A 194 -18.02 3.66 17.19
N SER A 195 -17.57 2.51 16.64
CA SER A 195 -16.44 2.43 15.70
C SER A 195 -16.82 2.78 14.26
N GLY A 196 -18.13 2.79 13.93
CA GLY A 196 -18.62 2.93 12.57
C GLY A 196 -18.25 1.75 11.65
N LEU A 197 -17.80 0.63 12.23
CA LEU A 197 -17.37 -0.57 11.50
C LEU A 197 -18.56 -1.52 11.30
N THR A 198 -18.77 -1.98 10.06
CA THR A 198 -19.68 -3.09 9.77
C THR A 198 -18.95 -4.43 9.89
N THR A 199 -19.67 -5.52 10.15
CA THR A 199 -19.09 -6.88 10.23
C THR A 199 -18.33 -7.24 8.95
N GLY A 200 -18.89 -6.91 7.78
CA GLY A 200 -18.23 -7.17 6.49
C GLY A 200 -16.93 -6.39 6.31
N ARG A 201 -16.90 -5.13 6.74
CA ARG A 201 -15.68 -4.31 6.70
C ARG A 201 -14.62 -4.83 7.67
N TYR A 202 -15.03 -5.24 8.86
CA TYR A 202 -14.14 -5.85 9.86
C TYR A 202 -13.45 -7.10 9.32
N LEU A 203 -14.23 -8.04 8.74
CA LEU A 203 -13.67 -9.28 8.18
C LEU A 203 -12.73 -9.01 7.00
N ARG A 204 -13.08 -8.08 6.12
CA ARG A 204 -12.21 -7.69 5.00
C ARG A 204 -10.88 -7.11 5.48
N LEU A 205 -10.90 -6.27 6.50
CA LEU A 205 -9.68 -5.70 7.08
C LEU A 205 -8.79 -6.77 7.72
N ILE A 206 -9.37 -7.75 8.46
CA ILE A 206 -8.60 -8.88 9.01
C ILE A 206 -8.02 -9.73 7.88
N ALA A 207 -8.84 -10.11 6.89
CA ALA A 207 -8.38 -10.96 5.80
C ALA A 207 -7.26 -10.27 5.00
N LEU A 208 -7.40 -8.98 4.67
CA LEU A 208 -6.35 -8.20 4.05
C LEU A 208 -5.08 -8.21 4.91
N SER A 209 -5.20 -7.91 6.20
CA SER A 209 -4.04 -7.83 7.10
C SER A 209 -3.30 -9.15 7.22
N ILE A 210 -4.00 -10.28 7.27
CA ILE A 210 -3.38 -11.61 7.28
C ILE A 210 -2.66 -11.88 5.95
N THR A 211 -3.31 -11.57 4.82
CA THR A 211 -2.74 -11.78 3.50
C THR A 211 -1.48 -10.92 3.30
N GLU A 212 -1.55 -9.62 3.59
CA GLU A 212 -0.41 -8.71 3.53
C GLU A 212 0.77 -9.17 4.40
N MET A 213 0.47 -9.60 5.62
CA MET A 213 1.49 -10.09 6.53
C MET A 213 2.17 -11.35 6.01
N LEU A 214 1.41 -12.31 5.47
CA LEU A 214 1.98 -13.53 4.89
C LEU A 214 2.89 -13.20 3.70
N PHE A 215 2.44 -12.32 2.79
CA PHE A 215 3.24 -11.88 1.65
C PHE A 215 4.49 -11.11 2.09
N ALA A 216 4.37 -10.14 2.98
CA ALA A 216 5.48 -9.33 3.45
C ALA A 216 6.52 -10.20 4.18
N THR A 217 6.09 -11.12 5.06
CA THR A 217 6.98 -12.01 5.80
C THR A 217 7.69 -12.97 4.85
N ALA A 218 6.95 -13.63 3.94
CA ALA A 218 7.53 -14.54 2.96
C ALA A 218 8.55 -13.82 2.06
N THR A 219 8.22 -12.62 1.57
CA THR A 219 9.12 -11.82 0.73
C THR A 219 10.38 -11.38 1.49
N THR A 220 10.23 -10.90 2.73
CA THR A 220 11.38 -10.48 3.54
C THR A 220 12.32 -11.64 3.86
N LEU A 221 11.76 -12.81 4.21
CA LEU A 221 12.55 -14.03 4.46
C LEU A 221 13.25 -14.50 3.18
N PHE A 222 12.54 -14.51 2.05
CA PHE A 222 13.09 -14.89 0.76
C PHE A 222 14.26 -13.99 0.36
N VAL A 223 14.08 -12.65 0.46
CA VAL A 223 15.15 -11.68 0.17
C VAL A 223 16.33 -11.86 1.13
N LEU A 224 16.08 -12.07 2.42
CA LEU A 224 17.12 -12.29 3.41
C LEU A 224 17.94 -13.54 3.10
N VAL A 225 17.29 -14.68 2.82
CA VAL A 225 17.96 -15.94 2.50
C VAL A 225 18.85 -15.78 1.27
N ILE A 226 18.29 -15.25 0.15
CA ILE A 226 19.07 -15.02 -1.08
C ILE A 226 20.25 -14.08 -0.82
N THR A 227 20.02 -12.99 -0.09
CA THR A 227 21.06 -12.01 0.20
C THR A 227 22.20 -12.64 1.00
N LEU A 228 21.88 -13.54 1.95
CA LEU A 228 22.89 -14.27 2.73
C LEU A 228 23.59 -15.35 1.91
N GLU A 229 22.89 -16.03 1.01
CA GLU A 229 23.48 -17.02 0.10
C GLU A 229 24.46 -16.37 -0.89
N ASP A 230 24.06 -15.27 -1.51
CA ASP A 230 24.83 -14.62 -2.58
C ASP A 230 26.02 -13.79 -2.04
N ASN A 231 25.87 -13.14 -0.88
CA ASN A 231 26.88 -12.19 -0.35
C ASN A 231 27.59 -12.66 0.92
N GLY A 232 27.01 -13.58 1.68
CA GLY A 232 27.44 -13.93 3.03
C GLY A 232 27.31 -12.76 4.01
N LEU A 233 27.56 -13.02 5.30
CA LEU A 233 27.62 -12.00 6.33
C LEU A 233 29.01 -11.39 6.39
N ARG A 234 29.11 -10.08 6.14
CA ARG A 234 30.37 -9.31 6.18
C ARG A 234 30.51 -8.59 7.53
N PRO A 235 31.72 -8.46 8.06
CA PRO A 235 31.95 -7.68 9.28
C PRO A 235 31.70 -6.19 9.01
N TRP A 236 30.97 -5.53 9.88
CA TRP A 236 30.83 -4.07 9.89
C TRP A 236 32.02 -3.50 10.68
N VAL A 237 33.11 -3.18 9.99
CA VAL A 237 34.39 -2.80 10.63
C VAL A 237 34.37 -1.36 11.12
N SER A 238 34.07 -0.43 10.23
CA SER A 238 34.00 0.99 10.55
C SER A 238 33.10 1.73 9.53
N TRP A 239 32.72 2.95 9.87
CA TRP A 239 31.98 3.83 8.98
C TRP A 239 32.73 4.05 7.66
N ASP A 240 34.00 4.46 7.74
CA ASP A 240 34.80 4.76 6.56
C ASP A 240 35.03 3.53 5.68
N PHE A 241 35.13 2.34 6.27
CA PHE A 241 35.24 1.10 5.52
C PHE A 241 33.97 0.78 4.73
N VAL A 242 32.79 0.89 5.35
CA VAL A 242 31.50 0.60 4.71
C VAL A 242 31.20 1.61 3.61
N HIS A 243 31.58 2.89 3.79
CA HIS A 243 31.30 3.98 2.86
C HIS A 243 32.49 4.39 1.99
N SER A 244 33.56 3.58 1.94
CA SER A 244 34.81 3.89 1.22
C SER A 244 34.59 4.20 -0.26
N ASP A 245 33.59 3.59 -0.89
CA ASP A 245 33.23 3.77 -2.30
C ASP A 245 31.81 4.28 -2.47
N TRP A 246 31.47 5.31 -1.70
CA TRP A 246 30.11 5.83 -1.60
C TRP A 246 29.49 6.25 -2.94
N LEU A 247 30.26 6.83 -3.85
CA LEU A 247 29.76 7.33 -5.13
C LEU A 247 29.56 6.23 -6.18
N ARG A 248 29.95 4.99 -5.89
CA ARG A 248 29.77 3.85 -6.80
C ARG A 248 28.29 3.62 -7.10
N VAL A 249 28.02 3.31 -8.37
CA VAL A 249 26.72 2.90 -8.90
C VAL A 249 26.96 1.62 -9.69
N ASP A 250 26.47 0.50 -9.19
CA ASP A 250 26.59 -0.77 -9.90
C ASP A 250 25.50 -0.88 -10.96
N GLN A 251 25.88 -1.40 -12.14
CA GLN A 251 24.99 -1.50 -13.30
C GLN A 251 24.86 -2.98 -13.70
N PHE A 252 23.64 -3.50 -13.54
CA PHE A 252 23.34 -4.90 -13.84
C PHE A 252 22.62 -5.01 -15.18
N ALA A 253 23.39 -5.27 -16.25
CA ALA A 253 22.84 -5.59 -17.56
C ALA A 253 22.43 -7.06 -17.62
N LYS A 254 21.34 -7.38 -18.34
CA LYS A 254 20.82 -8.75 -18.46
C LYS A 254 21.84 -9.75 -18.98
N VAL A 255 22.72 -9.29 -19.86
CA VAL A 255 23.77 -10.14 -20.46
C VAL A 255 24.84 -10.55 -19.42
N LEU A 256 25.05 -9.74 -18.37
CA LEU A 256 26.10 -9.92 -17.40
C LEU A 256 25.69 -10.75 -16.18
N ALA A 257 24.40 -10.79 -15.86
CA ALA A 257 23.91 -11.52 -14.70
C ALA A 257 23.18 -12.82 -15.14
N PRO A 258 23.31 -13.91 -14.36
CA PRO A 258 22.68 -15.19 -14.70
C PRO A 258 21.14 -15.09 -14.61
N GLN A 259 20.43 -15.94 -15.37
CA GLN A 259 18.96 -15.92 -15.47
C GLN A 259 18.29 -16.07 -14.10
N TYR A 260 18.81 -16.92 -13.22
CA TYR A 260 18.22 -17.14 -11.89
C TYR A 260 18.20 -15.84 -11.04
N PHE A 261 19.14 -14.91 -11.21
CA PHE A 261 19.15 -13.61 -10.56
C PHE A 261 17.93 -12.79 -11.01
N TRP A 262 17.66 -12.76 -12.32
CA TRP A 262 16.52 -12.02 -12.88
C TRP A 262 15.18 -12.63 -12.49
N ASP A 263 15.08 -13.94 -12.42
CA ASP A 263 13.87 -14.65 -12.01
C ASP A 263 13.54 -14.35 -10.53
N ARG A 264 14.54 -14.39 -9.65
CA ARG A 264 14.43 -14.04 -8.24
C ARG A 264 14.03 -12.56 -8.06
N TYR A 265 14.67 -11.67 -8.81
CA TYR A 265 14.37 -10.24 -8.75
C TYR A 265 12.94 -9.96 -9.26
N LEU A 266 12.54 -10.55 -10.37
CA LEU A 266 11.20 -10.42 -10.92
C LEU A 266 10.13 -10.95 -9.95
N LEU A 267 10.40 -12.05 -9.25
CA LEU A 267 9.50 -12.57 -8.23
C LEU A 267 9.26 -11.53 -7.13
N THR A 268 10.33 -10.97 -6.56
CA THR A 268 10.23 -9.95 -5.51
C THR A 268 9.60 -8.66 -6.01
N TRP A 269 9.89 -8.28 -7.26
CA TRP A 269 9.28 -7.10 -7.87
C TRP A 269 7.75 -7.25 -8.01
N ASN A 270 7.27 -8.43 -8.43
CA ASN A 270 5.85 -8.70 -8.60
C ASN A 270 5.05 -8.70 -7.29
N MET A 271 5.70 -8.82 -6.12
CA MET A 271 4.99 -8.81 -4.83
C MET A 271 4.20 -7.51 -4.62
N VAL A 272 4.72 -6.35 -5.04
CA VAL A 272 4.00 -5.06 -4.89
C VAL A 272 2.78 -4.96 -5.81
N PRO A 273 2.85 -5.26 -7.12
CA PRO A 273 1.66 -5.39 -7.96
C PRO A 273 0.62 -6.38 -7.44
N ILE A 274 1.04 -7.56 -6.99
CA ILE A 274 0.13 -8.58 -6.44
C ILE A 274 -0.59 -8.03 -5.20
N THR A 275 0.15 -7.46 -4.25
CA THR A 275 -0.40 -6.78 -3.07
C THR A 275 -1.40 -5.68 -3.47
N SER A 276 -1.11 -4.90 -4.50
CA SER A 276 -2.00 -3.85 -5.00
C SER A 276 -3.32 -4.38 -5.55
N VAL A 277 -3.27 -5.48 -6.31
CA VAL A 277 -4.47 -6.17 -6.82
C VAL A 277 -5.29 -6.76 -5.67
N ILE A 278 -4.63 -7.41 -4.71
CA ILE A 278 -5.29 -7.94 -3.51
C ILE A 278 -5.96 -6.81 -2.73
N PHE A 279 -5.24 -5.71 -2.48
CA PHE A 279 -5.78 -4.54 -1.81
C PHE A 279 -7.04 -4.01 -2.52
N PHE A 280 -6.98 -3.85 -3.83
CA PHE A 280 -8.13 -3.43 -4.63
C PHE A 280 -9.28 -4.44 -4.56
N ALA A 281 -9.01 -5.75 -4.62
CA ALA A 281 -10.04 -6.79 -4.51
C ALA A 281 -10.80 -6.70 -3.17
N PHE A 282 -10.12 -6.40 -2.08
CA PHE A 282 -10.76 -6.25 -0.77
C PHE A 282 -11.58 -4.95 -0.63
N PHE A 283 -11.13 -3.85 -1.22
CA PHE A 283 -11.76 -2.54 -1.01
C PHE A 283 -12.56 -2.03 -2.21
N GLY A 284 -12.18 -2.38 -3.43
CA GLY A 284 -12.85 -1.90 -4.65
C GLY A 284 -14.26 -2.46 -4.89
N PHE A 285 -14.59 -3.60 -4.27
CA PHE A 285 -15.91 -4.25 -4.41
C PHE A 285 -16.76 -4.19 -3.14
N GLY A 286 -16.34 -3.44 -2.13
CA GLY A 286 -17.09 -3.26 -0.89
C GLY A 286 -18.41 -2.49 -1.07
N GLN A 287 -19.27 -2.54 -0.06
CA GLN A 287 -20.52 -1.75 -0.08
C GLN A 287 -20.24 -0.24 -0.11
N GLU A 288 -19.16 0.19 0.57
CA GLU A 288 -18.70 1.57 0.55
C GLU A 288 -18.27 2.00 -0.86
N ALA A 289 -17.55 1.12 -1.58
CA ALA A 289 -17.17 1.35 -2.97
C ALA A 289 -18.40 1.46 -3.89
N LYS A 290 -19.36 0.54 -3.75
CA LYS A 290 -20.61 0.58 -4.53
C LYS A 290 -21.40 1.87 -4.30
N ALA A 291 -21.50 2.33 -3.05
CA ALA A 291 -22.16 3.58 -2.71
C ALA A 291 -21.44 4.80 -3.34
N GLU A 292 -20.11 4.80 -3.36
CA GLU A 292 -19.34 5.86 -4.02
C GLU A 292 -19.46 5.82 -5.53
N TYR A 293 -19.40 4.65 -6.14
CA TYR A 293 -19.60 4.51 -7.59
C TYR A 293 -21.00 5.03 -7.98
N ALA A 294 -22.04 4.65 -7.24
CA ALA A 294 -23.39 5.17 -7.46
C ALA A 294 -23.44 6.70 -7.36
N ARG A 295 -22.75 7.28 -6.37
CA ARG A 295 -22.66 8.73 -6.21
C ARG A 295 -21.98 9.42 -7.39
N TYR A 296 -20.87 8.87 -7.90
CA TYR A 296 -20.19 9.42 -9.08
C TYR A 296 -21.05 9.33 -10.34
N PHE A 297 -21.76 8.22 -10.54
CA PHE A 297 -22.70 8.08 -11.66
C PHE A 297 -23.86 9.09 -11.57
N THR A 298 -24.45 9.29 -10.38
CA THR A 298 -25.53 10.27 -10.18
C THR A 298 -25.06 11.71 -10.40
N LEU A 299 -23.82 12.05 -9.98
CA LEU A 299 -23.24 13.37 -10.22
C LEU A 299 -22.89 13.57 -11.70
N SER A 300 -22.50 12.52 -12.41
CA SER A 300 -22.26 12.57 -13.86
C SER A 300 -23.55 12.83 -14.63
N ASP A 301 -24.68 12.20 -14.23
CA ASP A 301 -25.99 12.43 -14.83
C ASP A 301 -26.52 13.86 -14.59
N GLN A 302 -26.16 14.48 -13.46
CA GLN A 302 -26.54 15.86 -13.16
C GLN A 302 -25.72 16.92 -13.94
N ASN A 303 -24.58 16.53 -14.50
CA ASN A 303 -23.72 17.38 -15.32
C ASN A 303 -24.00 17.30 -16.84
N ILE A 304 -25.05 16.59 -17.25
CA ILE A 304 -25.55 16.67 -18.63
C ILE A 304 -26.13 18.09 -18.84
N PRO A 305 -25.68 18.83 -19.85
CA PRO A 305 -25.98 20.25 -19.97
C PRO A 305 -27.49 20.50 -20.10
N TYR A 306 -27.97 21.58 -19.48
CA TYR A 306 -29.33 22.08 -19.38
C TYR A 306 -30.12 22.12 -20.70
N GLN A 307 -29.50 21.91 -21.85
CA GLN A 307 -30.11 21.89 -23.16
C GLN A 307 -31.04 20.68 -23.41
N GLU A 308 -30.78 19.53 -22.78
CA GLU A 308 -31.59 18.33 -22.99
C GLU A 308 -32.84 18.30 -22.08
N GLN A 309 -32.81 18.98 -20.94
CA GLN A 309 -33.94 19.14 -20.06
C GLN A 309 -34.96 20.16 -20.59
N ALA A 310 -34.53 21.14 -21.36
CA ALA A 310 -35.42 22.13 -21.98
C ALA A 310 -36.28 21.51 -23.10
N THR A 311 -35.72 20.53 -23.84
CA THR A 311 -36.50 19.84 -24.90
C THR A 311 -37.53 18.87 -24.34
N THR A 312 -37.24 18.18 -23.24
CA THR A 312 -38.19 17.28 -22.55
C THR A 312 -39.28 18.05 -21.80
N CYS A 313 -38.98 19.22 -21.26
CA CYS A 313 -39.96 20.08 -20.60
C CYS A 313 -40.92 20.74 -21.64
N SER A 314 -40.38 21.20 -22.78
CA SER A 314 -41.15 21.74 -23.89
C SER A 314 -42.10 20.70 -24.52
N ALA A 315 -41.63 19.44 -24.67
CA ALA A 315 -42.43 18.34 -25.19
C ALA A 315 -43.58 17.96 -24.23
N ARG A 316 -43.38 18.03 -22.92
CA ARG A 316 -44.44 17.76 -21.91
C ARG A 316 -45.44 18.90 -21.78
N LEU A 317 -45.01 20.14 -21.98
CA LEU A 317 -45.92 21.28 -22.00
C LEU A 317 -46.78 21.32 -23.29
N GLY A 318 -46.18 21.00 -24.45
CA GLY A 318 -46.94 20.87 -25.71
C GLY A 318 -47.97 19.75 -25.69
N ALA A 319 -47.71 18.61 -25.06
CA ALA A 319 -48.68 17.53 -24.91
C ALA A 319 -49.85 17.88 -23.95
N ARG A 320 -49.66 18.82 -23.03
CA ARG A 320 -50.69 19.25 -22.07
C ARG A 320 -51.63 20.31 -22.66
N TRP A 321 -51.17 21.10 -23.62
CA TRP A 321 -52.02 22.08 -24.32
C TRP A 321 -52.97 21.42 -25.33
N ASN A 322 -52.54 20.38 -26.03
CA ASN A 322 -53.41 19.61 -26.94
C ASN A 322 -54.53 18.83 -26.23
N GLN A 323 -54.49 18.62 -24.94
CA GLN A 323 -55.51 17.91 -24.16
C GLN A 323 -56.61 18.86 -23.66
N TYR A 324 -56.44 20.19 -23.73
CA TYR A 324 -57.45 21.18 -23.35
C TYR A 324 -58.29 21.68 -24.52
N ASP A 325 -57.83 21.54 -25.77
CA ASP A 325 -58.59 21.93 -26.98
C ASP A 325 -59.62 20.88 -27.44
N GLU A 326 -59.66 19.69 -26.80
CA GLU A 326 -60.61 18.61 -27.17
C GLU A 326 -61.92 18.59 -26.31
N PHE A 327 -62.04 19.56 -25.39
CA PHE A 327 -63.20 19.65 -24.49
C PHE A 327 -64.18 20.84 -24.79
N ASP A 328 -63.92 21.64 -25.83
CA ASP A 328 -64.77 22.78 -26.22
C ASP A 328 -65.35 22.65 -27.65
N THR A 329 -65.87 21.45 -28.00
CA THR A 329 -66.76 21.29 -29.16
C THR A 329 -67.93 20.39 -28.79
#